data_2c60798ed22797e10cdc7f70ff8314ad
#
_entry.id   2c60798ed22797e10cdc7f70ff8314ad
#
_cell.length_a   1.000
_cell.length_b   1.000
_cell.length_c   1.000
_cell.angle_alpha   90.00
_cell.angle_beta   90.00
_cell.angle_gamma   90.00
#
_symmetry.space_group_name_H-M   'P 1'
#
loop_
_entity.id
_entity.type
_entity.pdbx_description
1 polymer ?
#
loop_
_entity_poly.entity_id
_entity_poly.type
_entity_poly.pdbx_seq_one_letter_code
_entity_poly.pdbx_strand_id
1 'polypeptide(L)'
;DTFMPGFSDSPEKLSRWGHHYFCDDDGGRLIFDLNSPKEHRCVVCGKVYRDETQNGVWITFYRNRAVVMTLVSALIYKATGETKYRDYAVRVMEFYAEHYQEFQLHNKENVLCESYDNMVWGCGKMMPQGLNEAIVAIRFIQTIEILRDELDSAWLERIHQKLFREMFRLMAPQAVAIHNISCWSLSAIGVMGLAMHDQEMIDYAFKSQFNMHEQLKKGVTKDGFWYEGSIHYNFFLLEGVSYLFLFSKIYDYD
;
A
#
# COMPACT_ATOMS: atom_id res chain seq x y z
N ASP A 1 2.29 -20.81 7.26
CA ASP A 1 3.00 -19.53 7.18
C ASP A 1 3.62 -19.38 5.80
N THR A 2 3.22 -18.34 5.06
CA THR A 2 3.67 -18.10 3.69
C THR A 2 4.53 -16.83 3.58
N PHE A 3 4.87 -16.21 4.70
CA PHE A 3 5.80 -15.09 4.73
C PHE A 3 7.24 -15.62 4.70
N MET A 4 7.91 -15.37 3.59
CA MET A 4 9.26 -15.88 3.31
C MET A 4 10.18 -14.70 2.96
N PRO A 5 10.77 -14.02 3.95
CA PRO A 5 11.78 -13.00 3.68
C PRO A 5 12.99 -13.61 2.96
N GLY A 6 13.62 -12.83 2.11
CA GLY A 6 14.77 -13.28 1.33
C GLY A 6 14.65 -12.94 -0.15
N PHE A 7 14.02 -13.76 -0.97
CA PHE A 7 13.90 -13.46 -2.40
C PHE A 7 13.03 -12.23 -2.68
N SER A 8 11.86 -12.15 -2.06
CA SER A 8 10.85 -11.11 -2.34
C SER A 8 10.93 -9.90 -1.45
N ASP A 9 11.47 -10.06 -0.24
CA ASP A 9 11.52 -8.99 0.77
C ASP A 9 12.92 -8.47 1.05
N SER A 10 13.89 -8.89 0.27
CA SER A 10 15.22 -8.29 0.28
C SER A 10 15.13 -6.84 -0.24
N PRO A 11 15.69 -5.85 0.48
CA PRO A 11 15.54 -4.42 0.14
C PRO A 11 16.06 -4.02 -1.24
N GLU A 12 17.02 -4.76 -1.78
CA GLU A 12 17.55 -4.55 -3.12
C GLU A 12 16.62 -5.05 -4.23
N LYS A 13 15.57 -5.82 -3.91
CA LYS A 13 14.62 -6.34 -4.89
C LYS A 13 13.54 -5.31 -5.22
N LEU A 14 13.50 -4.90 -6.49
CA LEU A 14 12.55 -3.93 -6.98
C LEU A 14 11.24 -4.61 -7.36
N SER A 15 10.14 -4.04 -6.92
CA SER A 15 8.80 -4.42 -7.33
C SER A 15 8.43 -3.77 -8.68
N ARG A 16 7.50 -4.35 -9.42
CA ARG A 16 7.05 -3.84 -10.72
C ARG A 16 5.53 -3.80 -10.82
N TRP A 17 5.00 -2.98 -11.72
CA TRP A 17 3.56 -2.79 -11.89
C TRP A 17 2.85 -4.09 -12.32
N GLY A 18 1.81 -4.48 -11.59
CA GLY A 18 1.09 -5.74 -11.79
C GLY A 18 0.44 -5.92 -13.16
N HIS A 19 0.23 -4.84 -13.90
CA HIS A 19 -0.33 -4.90 -15.24
C HIS A 19 0.59 -5.53 -16.31
N HIS A 20 1.84 -5.82 -15.97
CA HIS A 20 2.79 -6.50 -16.87
C HIS A 20 2.82 -8.04 -16.71
N TYR A 21 1.91 -8.63 -15.94
CA TYR A 21 1.90 -10.08 -15.68
C TYR A 21 1.05 -10.86 -16.68
N PHE A 22 1.39 -10.69 -17.96
CA PHE A 22 0.72 -11.32 -19.08
C PHE A 22 1.71 -11.88 -20.09
N CYS A 23 1.27 -12.88 -20.85
CA CYS A 23 2.03 -13.47 -21.93
C CYS A 23 2.06 -12.54 -23.15
N ASP A 24 3.25 -12.34 -23.72
CA ASP A 24 3.45 -11.47 -24.89
C ASP A 24 2.87 -12.09 -26.18
N ASP A 25 2.75 -13.44 -26.21
CA ASP A 25 2.33 -14.14 -27.44
C ASP A 25 0.80 -14.20 -27.57
N ASP A 26 0.06 -14.31 -26.45
CA ASP A 26 -1.38 -14.55 -26.47
C ASP A 26 -2.21 -13.70 -25.50
N GLY A 27 -1.55 -12.82 -24.71
CA GLY A 27 -2.20 -12.01 -23.69
C GLY A 27 -2.72 -12.79 -22.48
N GLY A 28 -2.43 -14.09 -22.39
CA GLY A 28 -2.81 -14.93 -21.26
C GLY A 28 -2.14 -14.48 -19.96
N ARG A 29 -2.85 -14.60 -18.84
CA ARG A 29 -2.30 -14.30 -17.53
C ARG A 29 -1.16 -15.25 -17.18
N LEU A 30 -0.18 -14.77 -16.41
CA LEU A 30 0.83 -15.63 -15.82
C LEU A 30 0.38 -16.12 -14.45
N ILE A 31 0.78 -17.35 -14.10
CA ILE A 31 0.44 -17.97 -12.80
C ILE A 31 1.31 -17.33 -11.71
N PHE A 32 0.66 -16.80 -10.68
CA PHE A 32 1.34 -16.42 -9.45
C PHE A 32 1.43 -17.65 -8.53
N ASP A 33 2.62 -18.22 -8.41
CA ASP A 33 2.92 -19.36 -7.54
C ASP A 33 3.97 -18.97 -6.49
N LEU A 34 3.65 -19.12 -5.22
CA LEU A 34 4.56 -18.83 -4.11
C LEU A 34 5.81 -19.72 -4.10
N ASN A 35 5.71 -20.94 -4.64
CA ASN A 35 6.80 -21.88 -4.69
C ASN A 35 7.72 -21.69 -5.92
N SER A 36 7.33 -20.83 -6.86
CA SER A 36 8.04 -20.62 -8.13
C SER A 36 8.29 -19.13 -8.38
N PRO A 37 9.05 -18.42 -7.52
CA PRO A 37 9.23 -16.97 -7.59
C PRO A 37 10.00 -16.48 -8.82
N LYS A 38 10.63 -17.37 -9.57
CA LYS A 38 11.44 -17.07 -10.76
C LYS A 38 10.95 -17.75 -12.03
N GLU A 39 9.79 -18.40 -11.99
CA GLU A 39 9.18 -19.05 -13.13
C GLU A 39 7.69 -18.70 -13.22
N HIS A 40 7.32 -18.03 -14.32
CA HIS A 40 5.99 -17.49 -14.51
C HIS A 40 5.37 -18.08 -15.75
N ARG A 41 4.47 -19.06 -15.56
CA ARG A 41 3.85 -19.83 -16.66
C ARG A 41 2.57 -19.17 -17.15
N CYS A 42 2.45 -19.01 -18.46
CA CYS A 42 1.18 -18.62 -19.09
C CYS A 42 0.11 -19.68 -18.93
N VAL A 43 -1.09 -19.28 -18.53
CA VAL A 43 -2.26 -20.18 -18.36
C VAL A 43 -2.81 -20.70 -19.69
N VAL A 44 -2.51 -20.03 -20.83
CA VAL A 44 -3.04 -20.36 -22.15
C VAL A 44 -2.05 -21.24 -22.93
N CYS A 45 -0.88 -20.72 -23.27
CA CYS A 45 0.09 -21.45 -24.12
C CYS A 45 1.13 -22.25 -23.34
N GLY A 46 1.23 -22.07 -22.02
CA GLY A 46 2.22 -22.75 -21.19
C GLY A 46 3.65 -22.19 -21.27
N LYS A 47 3.89 -21.14 -22.07
CA LYS A 47 5.18 -20.45 -22.12
C LYS A 47 5.64 -20.02 -20.72
N VAL A 48 6.92 -20.21 -20.42
CA VAL A 48 7.52 -19.89 -19.11
C VAL A 48 8.47 -18.72 -19.25
N TYR A 49 8.22 -17.68 -18.46
CA TYR A 49 9.05 -16.49 -18.32
C TYR A 49 9.96 -16.63 -17.11
N ARG A 50 11.22 -16.18 -17.23
CA ARG A 50 12.25 -16.23 -16.18
C ARG A 50 13.06 -14.93 -16.16
N ASP A 51 12.44 -13.82 -16.52
CA ASP A 51 13.07 -12.52 -16.63
C ASP A 51 12.77 -11.62 -15.42
N GLU A 52 13.58 -10.56 -15.25
CA GLU A 52 13.46 -9.62 -14.13
C GLU A 52 12.17 -8.81 -14.17
N THR A 53 11.53 -8.65 -15.35
CA THR A 53 10.23 -7.99 -15.47
C THR A 53 9.18 -8.77 -14.70
N GLN A 54 9.07 -10.06 -14.98
CA GLN A 54 8.06 -10.92 -14.37
C GLN A 54 8.40 -11.23 -12.90
N ASN A 55 9.68 -11.36 -12.57
CA ASN A 55 10.14 -11.45 -11.19
C ASN A 55 9.70 -10.22 -10.36
N GLY A 56 9.86 -9.01 -10.89
CA GLY A 56 9.44 -7.78 -10.22
C GLY A 56 7.92 -7.71 -9.99
N VAL A 57 7.11 -8.18 -10.94
CA VAL A 57 5.66 -8.25 -10.76
C VAL A 57 5.28 -9.29 -9.71
N TRP A 58 5.95 -10.45 -9.72
CA TRP A 58 5.74 -11.48 -8.71
C TRP A 58 6.02 -10.94 -7.30
N ILE A 59 7.10 -10.14 -7.14
CA ILE A 59 7.44 -9.46 -5.88
C ILE A 59 6.30 -8.54 -5.43
N THR A 60 5.72 -7.76 -6.33
CA THR A 60 4.55 -6.91 -6.03
C THR A 60 3.38 -7.73 -5.48
N PHE A 61 3.05 -8.82 -6.14
CA PHE A 61 1.95 -9.69 -5.70
C PHE A 61 2.26 -10.37 -4.38
N TYR A 62 3.49 -10.81 -4.18
CA TYR A 62 3.92 -11.41 -2.92
C TYR A 62 3.80 -10.42 -1.75
N ARG A 63 4.38 -9.21 -1.87
CA ARG A 63 4.31 -8.18 -0.83
C ARG A 63 2.88 -7.76 -0.54
N ASN A 64 2.08 -7.52 -1.58
CA ASN A 64 0.66 -7.24 -1.43
C ASN A 64 -0.09 -8.38 -0.69
N ARG A 65 0.20 -9.64 -1.04
CA ARG A 65 -0.37 -10.80 -0.34
C ARG A 65 0.06 -10.84 1.11
N ALA A 66 1.34 -10.64 1.42
CA ALA A 66 1.84 -10.63 2.80
C ALA A 66 1.06 -9.62 3.65
N VAL A 67 0.87 -8.39 3.13
CA VAL A 67 0.11 -7.34 3.81
C VAL A 67 -1.37 -7.67 3.95
N VAL A 68 -2.02 -8.19 2.92
CA VAL A 68 -3.42 -8.64 3.01
C VAL A 68 -3.57 -9.72 4.07
N MET A 69 -2.59 -10.63 4.16
CA MET A 69 -2.62 -11.70 5.15
C MET A 69 -2.41 -11.20 6.59
N THR A 70 -1.80 -10.03 6.82
CA THR A 70 -1.80 -9.43 8.17
C THR A 70 -3.21 -9.08 8.62
N LEU A 71 -3.98 -8.41 7.77
CA LEU A 71 -5.36 -8.04 8.04
C LEU A 71 -6.25 -9.27 8.24
N VAL A 72 -6.17 -10.24 7.34
CA VAL A 72 -6.92 -11.51 7.44
C VAL A 72 -6.57 -12.25 8.73
N SER A 73 -5.27 -12.31 9.08
CA SER A 73 -4.81 -12.96 10.30
C SER A 73 -5.32 -12.24 11.55
N ALA A 74 -5.32 -10.92 11.59
CA ALA A 74 -5.90 -10.15 12.69
C ALA A 74 -7.38 -10.48 12.90
N LEU A 75 -8.16 -10.54 11.81
CA LEU A 75 -9.59 -10.92 11.86
C LEU A 75 -9.77 -12.36 12.39
N ILE A 76 -8.96 -13.30 11.89
CA ILE A 76 -9.03 -14.72 12.36
C ILE A 76 -8.67 -14.79 13.84
N TYR A 77 -7.64 -14.06 14.28
CA TYR A 77 -7.27 -14.02 15.70
C TYR A 77 -8.44 -13.51 16.57
N LYS A 78 -9.07 -12.40 16.20
CA LYS A 78 -10.24 -11.89 16.94
C LYS A 78 -11.43 -12.86 16.95
N ALA A 79 -11.59 -13.65 15.91
CA ALA A 79 -12.67 -14.66 15.83
C ALA A 79 -12.36 -15.95 16.60
N THR A 80 -11.09 -16.36 16.70
CA THR A 80 -10.70 -17.69 17.20
C THR A 80 -9.90 -17.66 18.50
N GLY A 81 -9.22 -16.55 18.82
CA GLY A 81 -8.26 -16.44 19.91
C GLY A 81 -6.91 -17.14 19.66
N GLU A 82 -6.69 -17.73 18.48
CA GLU A 82 -5.46 -18.45 18.17
C GLU A 82 -4.28 -17.49 17.93
N THR A 83 -3.36 -17.39 18.89
CA THR A 83 -2.25 -16.41 18.90
C THR A 83 -1.33 -16.47 17.69
N LYS A 84 -1.19 -17.65 17.04
CA LYS A 84 -0.38 -17.79 15.81
C LYS A 84 -0.75 -16.81 14.71
N TYR A 85 -2.01 -16.38 14.64
CA TYR A 85 -2.49 -15.42 13.64
C TYR A 85 -2.09 -13.98 14.01
N ARG A 86 -2.22 -13.60 15.29
CA ARG A 86 -1.70 -12.32 15.79
C ARG A 86 -0.18 -12.23 15.56
N ASP A 87 0.53 -13.28 15.95
CA ASP A 87 1.99 -13.35 15.87
C ASP A 87 2.49 -13.26 14.42
N TYR A 88 1.74 -13.82 13.46
CA TYR A 88 2.00 -13.61 12.03
C TYR A 88 1.90 -12.14 11.65
N ALA A 89 0.80 -11.47 12.01
CA ALA A 89 0.55 -10.07 11.64
C ALA A 89 1.63 -9.15 12.25
N VAL A 90 1.96 -9.34 13.54
CA VAL A 90 3.01 -8.57 14.22
C VAL A 90 4.35 -8.77 13.54
N ARG A 91 4.77 -10.01 13.29
CA ARG A 91 6.05 -10.32 12.66
C ARG A 91 6.21 -9.69 11.26
N VAL A 92 5.17 -9.73 10.45
CA VAL A 92 5.21 -9.12 9.11
C VAL A 92 5.37 -7.60 9.20
N MET A 93 4.61 -6.95 10.10
CA MET A 93 4.72 -5.50 10.29
C MET A 93 6.08 -5.10 10.86
N GLU A 94 6.64 -5.86 11.80
CA GLU A 94 7.99 -5.63 12.33
C GLU A 94 9.06 -5.73 11.25
N PHE A 95 8.98 -6.77 10.41
CA PHE A 95 9.92 -6.91 9.31
C PHE A 95 9.92 -5.69 8.39
N TYR A 96 8.75 -5.23 7.96
CA TYR A 96 8.67 -4.05 7.10
C TYR A 96 9.10 -2.77 7.83
N ALA A 97 8.75 -2.61 9.10
CA ALA A 97 9.22 -1.45 9.87
C ALA A 97 10.75 -1.40 10.02
N GLU A 98 11.39 -2.54 10.18
CA GLU A 98 12.84 -2.60 10.32
C GLU A 98 13.59 -2.36 9.01
N HIS A 99 13.02 -2.79 7.88
CA HIS A 99 13.68 -2.75 6.59
C HIS A 99 13.15 -1.67 5.63
N TYR A 100 12.07 -0.95 5.97
CA TYR A 100 11.44 -0.02 5.01
C TYR A 100 12.39 1.05 4.48
N GLN A 101 13.27 1.57 5.32
CA GLN A 101 14.24 2.59 4.91
C GLN A 101 15.27 2.04 3.91
N GLU A 102 15.58 0.76 3.98
CA GLU A 102 16.57 0.07 3.13
C GLU A 102 16.00 -0.21 1.72
N PHE A 103 14.68 -0.28 1.57
CA PHE A 103 14.06 -0.47 0.25
C PHE A 103 14.40 0.70 -0.67
N GLN A 104 14.88 0.35 -1.86
CA GLN A 104 15.28 1.33 -2.86
C GLN A 104 14.07 2.03 -3.47
N LEU A 105 14.15 3.35 -3.60
CA LEU A 105 13.15 4.15 -4.28
C LEU A 105 13.17 3.84 -5.78
N HIS A 106 12.04 3.39 -6.34
CA HIS A 106 11.92 3.00 -7.74
C HIS A 106 10.52 3.26 -8.30
N ASN A 107 10.42 3.33 -9.62
CA ASN A 107 9.15 3.48 -10.31
C ASN A 107 8.55 2.12 -10.72
N LYS A 108 7.39 2.19 -11.36
CA LYS A 108 6.63 1.02 -11.82
C LYS A 108 7.32 0.21 -12.95
N GLU A 109 8.39 0.72 -13.55
CA GLU A 109 9.22 0.06 -14.57
C GLU A 109 10.55 -0.49 -14.00
N ASN A 110 10.75 -0.51 -12.68
CA ASN A 110 11.99 -0.90 -11.99
C ASN A 110 13.17 0.06 -12.22
N VAL A 111 12.90 1.31 -12.55
CA VAL A 111 13.94 2.32 -12.64
C VAL A 111 14.11 3.00 -11.29
N LEU A 112 15.34 3.05 -10.79
CA LEU A 112 15.67 3.75 -9.56
C LEU A 112 15.41 5.25 -9.69
N CYS A 113 14.89 5.83 -8.62
CA CYS A 113 14.55 7.25 -8.52
C CYS A 113 15.50 7.94 -7.52
N GLU A 114 15.98 9.14 -7.85
CA GLU A 114 16.98 9.84 -7.03
C GLU A 114 16.34 10.61 -5.87
N SER A 115 15.07 11.04 -6.01
CA SER A 115 14.36 11.78 -4.96
C SER A 115 12.85 11.55 -5.02
N TYR A 116 12.15 11.95 -3.95
CA TYR A 116 10.68 11.99 -3.91
C TYR A 116 10.09 13.17 -4.70
N ASP A 117 10.90 14.19 -4.99
CA ASP A 117 10.45 15.42 -5.62
C ASP A 117 10.17 15.22 -7.11
N ASN A 118 9.10 15.83 -7.59
CA ASN A 118 8.64 15.82 -8.99
C ASN A 118 8.20 14.46 -9.57
N MET A 119 8.00 13.44 -8.72
CA MET A 119 7.53 12.14 -9.18
C MET A 119 6.04 11.97 -8.92
N VAL A 120 5.25 12.79 -9.57
CA VAL A 120 3.79 12.71 -9.48
C VAL A 120 3.35 11.27 -9.70
N TRP A 121 2.94 10.60 -8.62
CA TRP A 121 2.41 9.23 -8.57
C TRP A 121 3.34 8.08 -8.97
N GLY A 122 4.61 8.36 -9.24
CA GLY A 122 5.49 7.46 -9.99
C GLY A 122 6.36 6.52 -9.18
N CYS A 123 6.58 6.74 -7.88
CA CYS A 123 7.57 5.99 -7.11
C CYS A 123 7.01 5.34 -5.85
N GLY A 124 7.64 4.23 -5.50
CA GLY A 124 7.48 3.53 -4.23
C GLY A 124 8.78 2.94 -3.75
N LYS A 125 8.77 2.35 -2.60
CA LYS A 125 9.89 1.63 -1.98
C LYS A 125 9.57 0.13 -1.86
N MET A 126 8.65 -0.21 -1.00
CA MET A 126 8.14 -1.56 -0.85
C MET A 126 7.29 -1.97 -2.07
N MET A 127 6.52 -1.04 -2.60
CA MET A 127 5.63 -1.20 -3.73
C MET A 127 6.10 -0.34 -4.92
N PRO A 128 5.66 -0.63 -6.16
CA PRO A 128 6.22 0.05 -7.34
C PRO A 128 5.70 1.48 -7.55
N GLN A 129 4.76 1.95 -6.70
CA GLN A 129 4.08 3.22 -6.90
C GLN A 129 3.47 3.72 -5.59
N GLY A 130 3.42 5.05 -5.41
CA GLY A 130 2.82 5.67 -4.21
C GLY A 130 1.37 5.25 -3.95
N LEU A 131 0.57 5.00 -4.98
CA LEU A 131 -0.77 4.43 -4.83
C LEU A 131 -0.76 3.08 -4.12
N ASN A 132 0.14 2.19 -4.51
CA ASN A 132 0.24 0.86 -3.90
C ASN A 132 0.77 0.93 -2.47
N GLU A 133 1.68 1.87 -2.19
CA GLU A 133 2.13 2.19 -0.83
C GLU A 133 0.96 2.66 0.05
N ALA A 134 0.10 3.54 -0.47
CA ALA A 134 -1.08 4.02 0.24
C ALA A 134 -2.05 2.88 0.60
N ILE A 135 -2.33 1.98 -0.35
CA ILE A 135 -3.17 0.81 -0.12
C ILE A 135 -2.58 -0.10 0.97
N VAL A 136 -1.27 -0.32 0.94
CA VAL A 136 -0.56 -1.12 1.94
C VAL A 136 -0.61 -0.46 3.32
N ALA A 137 -0.36 0.85 3.40
CA ALA A 137 -0.41 1.60 4.66
C ALA A 137 -1.79 1.49 5.33
N ILE A 138 -2.87 1.68 4.57
CA ILE A 138 -4.23 1.55 5.08
C ILE A 138 -4.47 0.15 5.66
N ARG A 139 -4.02 -0.90 4.99
CA ARG A 139 -4.18 -2.29 5.46
C ARG A 139 -3.40 -2.57 6.74
N PHE A 140 -2.19 -2.04 6.86
CA PHE A 140 -1.42 -2.13 8.11
C PHE A 140 -2.13 -1.41 9.26
N ILE A 141 -2.68 -0.22 9.03
CA ILE A 141 -3.44 0.50 10.06
C ILE A 141 -4.72 -0.25 10.43
N GLN A 142 -5.46 -0.78 9.48
CA GLN A 142 -6.62 -1.63 9.77
C GLN A 142 -6.24 -2.84 10.63
N THR A 143 -5.10 -3.46 10.34
CA THR A 143 -4.55 -4.57 11.15
C THR A 143 -4.26 -4.12 12.58
N ILE A 144 -3.63 -2.95 12.74
CA ILE A 144 -3.34 -2.37 14.06
C ILE A 144 -4.63 -2.08 14.82
N GLU A 145 -5.64 -1.49 14.18
CA GLU A 145 -6.91 -1.20 14.85
C GLU A 145 -7.60 -2.46 15.38
N ILE A 146 -7.59 -3.52 14.59
CA ILE A 146 -8.14 -4.81 15.02
C ILE A 146 -7.37 -5.40 16.21
N LEU A 147 -6.05 -5.21 16.24
CA LEU A 147 -5.16 -5.76 17.28
C LEU A 147 -4.82 -4.76 18.38
N ARG A 148 -5.36 -3.55 18.39
CA ARG A 148 -4.90 -2.44 19.24
C ARG A 148 -4.74 -2.80 20.71
N ASP A 149 -5.69 -3.50 21.27
CA ASP A 149 -5.65 -3.92 22.70
C ASP A 149 -4.57 -4.97 23.01
N GLU A 150 -4.01 -5.58 21.98
CA GLU A 150 -2.97 -6.63 22.07
C GLU A 150 -1.56 -6.07 21.82
N LEU A 151 -1.44 -4.80 21.45
CA LEU A 151 -0.18 -4.16 21.05
C LEU A 151 0.24 -3.17 22.13
N ASP A 152 1.50 -3.25 22.58
CA ASP A 152 2.01 -2.29 23.54
C ASP A 152 2.38 -0.95 22.89
N SER A 153 2.42 0.11 23.68
CA SER A 153 2.67 1.47 23.21
C SER A 153 4.08 1.65 22.64
N ALA A 154 5.07 0.96 23.15
CA ALA A 154 6.44 1.04 22.66
C ALA A 154 6.55 0.37 21.27
N TRP A 155 5.83 -0.72 21.07
CA TRP A 155 5.72 -1.37 19.76
C TRP A 155 5.04 -0.44 18.74
N LEU A 156 3.90 0.15 19.11
CA LEU A 156 3.17 1.10 18.25
C LEU A 156 4.05 2.30 17.86
N GLU A 157 4.76 2.89 18.82
CA GLU A 157 5.68 3.99 18.56
C GLU A 157 6.81 3.58 17.61
N ARG A 158 7.41 2.39 17.80
CA ARG A 158 8.46 1.88 16.91
C ARG A 158 7.95 1.69 15.48
N ILE A 159 6.77 1.09 15.30
CA ILE A 159 6.15 0.93 13.96
C ILE A 159 5.82 2.30 13.37
N HIS A 160 5.29 3.21 14.16
CA HIS A 160 5.01 4.57 13.71
C HIS A 160 6.27 5.25 13.15
N GLN A 161 7.35 5.28 13.92
CA GLN A 161 8.58 5.98 13.53
C GLN A 161 9.30 5.31 12.35
N LYS A 162 9.39 3.98 12.34
CA LYS A 162 10.19 3.26 11.34
C LYS A 162 9.45 2.96 10.03
N LEU A 163 8.12 2.86 10.08
CA LEU A 163 7.31 2.52 8.91
C LEU A 163 6.44 3.69 8.47
N PHE A 164 5.51 4.14 9.29
CA PHE A 164 4.50 5.10 8.85
C PHE A 164 5.06 6.51 8.60
N ARG A 165 6.02 6.96 9.40
CA ARG A 165 6.71 8.23 9.14
C ARG A 165 7.50 8.19 7.83
N GLU A 166 8.10 7.07 7.49
CA GLU A 166 8.80 6.89 6.22
C GLU A 166 7.83 6.81 5.03
N MET A 167 6.71 6.09 5.19
CA MET A 167 5.65 6.06 4.17
C MET A 167 5.04 7.45 3.96
N PHE A 168 4.86 8.23 5.03
CA PHE A 168 4.43 9.63 4.92
C PHE A 168 5.41 10.47 4.11
N ARG A 169 6.71 10.41 4.41
CA ARG A 169 7.76 11.13 3.65
C ARG A 169 7.78 10.76 2.18
N LEU A 170 7.46 9.50 1.85
CA LEU A 170 7.33 9.03 0.47
C LEU A 170 6.09 9.60 -0.21
N MET A 171 4.92 9.53 0.43
CA MET A 171 3.63 9.81 -0.21
C MET A 171 3.29 11.31 -0.26
N ALA A 172 3.68 12.09 0.75
CA ALA A 172 3.31 13.49 0.85
C ALA A 172 3.78 14.31 -0.38
N PRO A 173 5.03 14.22 -0.85
CA PRO A 173 5.47 14.97 -2.03
C PRO A 173 4.77 14.56 -3.33
N GLN A 174 4.09 13.41 -3.34
CA GLN A 174 3.39 12.88 -4.52
C GLN A 174 1.92 13.29 -4.57
N ALA A 175 1.32 13.75 -3.46
CA ALA A 175 -0.09 14.15 -3.37
C ALA A 175 -0.27 15.64 -3.75
N VAL A 176 0.14 16.03 -4.96
CA VAL A 176 0.27 17.43 -5.39
C VAL A 176 -0.67 17.85 -6.53
N ALA A 177 -1.73 17.08 -6.78
CA ALA A 177 -2.72 17.38 -7.82
C ALA A 177 -4.12 16.88 -7.40
N ILE A 178 -5.17 17.38 -8.08
CA ILE A 178 -6.51 16.82 -7.97
C ILE A 178 -6.54 15.55 -8.80
N HIS A 179 -6.49 14.39 -8.11
CA HIS A 179 -6.39 13.09 -8.76
C HIS A 179 -6.75 11.94 -7.81
N ASN A 180 -7.31 10.84 -8.32
CA ASN A 180 -7.67 9.69 -7.48
C ASN A 180 -6.48 9.14 -6.68
N ILE A 181 -5.29 9.08 -7.25
CA ILE A 181 -4.08 8.62 -6.56
C ILE A 181 -3.72 9.55 -5.38
N SER A 182 -3.87 10.88 -5.56
CA SER A 182 -3.69 11.82 -4.44
C SER A 182 -4.71 11.59 -3.33
N CYS A 183 -5.97 11.26 -3.69
CA CYS A 183 -6.99 10.91 -2.70
C CYS A 183 -6.61 9.67 -1.89
N TRP A 184 -6.07 8.62 -2.52
CA TRP A 184 -5.58 7.44 -1.84
C TRP A 184 -4.39 7.75 -0.92
N SER A 185 -3.43 8.54 -1.38
CA SER A 185 -2.28 8.96 -0.58
C SER A 185 -2.71 9.79 0.64
N LEU A 186 -3.61 10.77 0.44
CA LEU A 186 -4.16 11.58 1.52
C LEU A 186 -4.97 10.76 2.51
N SER A 187 -5.75 9.78 2.02
CA SER A 187 -6.48 8.86 2.89
C SER A 187 -5.52 8.03 3.74
N ALA A 188 -4.48 7.47 3.15
CA ALA A 188 -3.47 6.71 3.89
C ALA A 188 -2.76 7.57 4.93
N ILE A 189 -2.34 8.79 4.56
CA ILE A 189 -1.68 9.74 5.47
C ILE A 189 -2.62 10.11 6.62
N GLY A 190 -3.87 10.46 6.33
CA GLY A 190 -4.84 10.81 7.37
C GLY A 190 -5.19 9.65 8.29
N VAL A 191 -5.38 8.45 7.74
CA VAL A 191 -5.63 7.23 8.51
C VAL A 191 -4.45 6.88 9.43
N MET A 192 -3.21 6.97 8.92
CA MET A 192 -2.01 6.81 9.75
C MET A 192 -1.94 7.88 10.85
N GLY A 193 -2.18 9.14 10.49
CA GLY A 193 -2.15 10.26 11.44
C GLY A 193 -3.17 10.10 12.56
N LEU A 194 -4.42 9.77 12.24
CA LEU A 194 -5.46 9.54 13.23
C LEU A 194 -5.13 8.37 14.14
N ALA A 195 -4.77 7.23 13.56
CA ALA A 195 -4.49 6.01 14.33
C ALA A 195 -3.24 6.10 15.20
N MET A 196 -2.23 6.88 14.80
CA MET A 196 -0.98 7.08 15.55
C MET A 196 -0.94 8.38 16.33
N HIS A 197 -2.00 9.20 16.30
CA HIS A 197 -2.08 10.52 16.93
C HIS A 197 -0.97 11.48 16.45
N ASP A 198 -0.62 11.39 15.15
CA ASP A 198 0.38 12.24 14.52
C ASP A 198 -0.28 13.47 13.88
N GLN A 199 -0.15 14.62 14.55
CA GLN A 199 -0.81 15.86 14.12
C GLN A 199 -0.28 16.38 12.78
N GLU A 200 0.98 16.14 12.44
CA GLU A 200 1.55 16.56 11.14
C GLU A 200 0.88 15.81 9.98
N MET A 201 0.70 14.52 10.13
CA MET A 201 0.00 13.70 9.13
C MET A 201 -1.48 14.09 9.01
N ILE A 202 -2.16 14.32 10.14
CA ILE A 202 -3.54 14.79 10.16
C ILE A 202 -3.64 16.14 9.43
N ASP A 203 -2.81 17.10 9.80
CA ASP A 203 -2.82 18.41 9.17
C ASP A 203 -2.49 18.35 7.69
N TYR A 204 -1.59 17.46 7.28
CA TYR A 204 -1.32 17.24 5.86
C TYR A 204 -2.55 16.76 5.10
N ALA A 205 -3.24 15.75 5.60
CA ALA A 205 -4.41 15.18 4.95
C ALA A 205 -5.59 16.16 4.83
N PHE A 206 -5.78 17.02 5.84
CA PHE A 206 -6.96 17.89 5.94
C PHE A 206 -6.69 19.38 5.67
N LYS A 207 -5.44 19.86 5.74
CA LYS A 207 -5.12 21.29 5.66
C LYS A 207 -4.05 21.65 4.61
N SER A 208 -3.40 20.67 3.95
CA SER A 208 -2.44 20.96 2.88
C SER A 208 -3.11 21.61 1.67
N GLN A 209 -2.31 22.12 0.73
CA GLN A 209 -2.83 22.78 -0.49
C GLN A 209 -3.76 21.87 -1.32
N PHE A 210 -3.47 20.56 -1.38
CA PHE A 210 -4.24 19.57 -2.13
C PHE A 210 -4.98 18.59 -1.21
N ASN A 211 -5.32 19.03 0.00
CA ASN A 211 -5.97 18.22 1.03
C ASN A 211 -7.26 17.53 0.55
N MET A 212 -7.77 16.59 1.33
CA MET A 212 -8.95 15.80 0.96
C MET A 212 -10.17 16.65 0.64
N HIS A 213 -10.39 17.74 1.39
CA HIS A 213 -11.51 18.64 1.11
C HIS A 213 -11.39 19.31 -0.26
N GLU A 214 -10.19 19.79 -0.63
CA GLU A 214 -9.93 20.37 -1.95
C GLU A 214 -10.04 19.33 -3.08
N GLN A 215 -9.63 18.07 -2.82
CA GLN A 215 -9.83 16.96 -3.76
C GLN A 215 -11.32 16.79 -4.10
N LEU A 216 -12.16 16.65 -3.09
CA LEU A 216 -13.59 16.43 -3.28
C LEU A 216 -14.28 17.66 -3.89
N LYS A 217 -13.96 18.85 -3.40
CA LYS A 217 -14.55 20.12 -3.89
C LYS A 217 -14.25 20.38 -5.35
N LYS A 218 -13.05 20.06 -5.83
CA LYS A 218 -12.60 20.34 -7.20
C LYS A 218 -12.75 19.15 -8.14
N GLY A 219 -12.69 17.93 -7.60
CA GLY A 219 -12.71 16.71 -8.40
C GLY A 219 -14.10 16.10 -8.58
N VAL A 220 -15.08 16.42 -7.73
CA VAL A 220 -16.46 15.96 -7.90
C VAL A 220 -17.22 16.96 -8.75
N THR A 221 -17.80 16.48 -9.85
CA THR A 221 -18.58 17.27 -10.80
C THR A 221 -19.99 17.58 -10.26
N LYS A 222 -20.73 18.46 -10.92
CA LYS A 222 -22.07 18.88 -10.47
C LYS A 222 -23.10 17.74 -10.39
N ASP A 223 -22.91 16.70 -11.19
CA ASP A 223 -23.73 15.48 -11.21
C ASP A 223 -23.28 14.43 -10.19
N GLY A 224 -22.27 14.74 -9.37
CA GLY A 224 -21.79 13.90 -8.27
C GLY A 224 -20.76 12.84 -8.66
N PHE A 225 -20.25 12.87 -9.91
CA PHE A 225 -19.21 11.94 -10.35
C PHE A 225 -17.81 12.53 -10.23
N TRP A 226 -16.83 11.64 -10.09
CA TRP A 226 -15.43 12.01 -10.16
C TRP A 226 -15.05 12.42 -11.60
N TYR A 227 -14.31 13.50 -11.75
CA TYR A 227 -14.04 14.18 -13.03
C TYR A 227 -13.33 13.33 -14.09
N GLU A 228 -12.63 12.25 -13.67
CA GLU A 228 -11.95 11.34 -14.60
C GLU A 228 -12.93 10.56 -15.51
N GLY A 229 -14.25 10.70 -15.33
CA GLY A 229 -15.28 10.27 -16.26
C GLY A 229 -15.46 8.75 -16.38
N SER A 230 -14.85 7.97 -15.50
CA SER A 230 -14.95 6.52 -15.47
C SER A 230 -15.74 6.05 -14.25
N ILE A 231 -16.72 5.19 -14.47
CA ILE A 231 -17.48 4.54 -13.37
C ILE A 231 -16.51 3.77 -12.46
N HIS A 232 -15.54 3.07 -13.03
CA HIS A 232 -14.54 2.34 -12.27
C HIS A 232 -13.72 3.27 -11.35
N TYR A 233 -13.20 4.37 -11.89
CA TYR A 233 -12.44 5.35 -11.10
C TYR A 233 -13.29 6.07 -10.06
N ASN A 234 -14.58 6.27 -10.32
CA ASN A 234 -15.49 6.81 -9.32
C ASN A 234 -15.61 5.89 -8.09
N PHE A 235 -15.81 4.58 -8.29
CA PHE A 235 -15.83 3.61 -7.18
C PHE A 235 -14.46 3.44 -6.54
N PHE A 236 -13.40 3.47 -7.32
CA PHE A 236 -12.03 3.40 -6.81
C PHE A 236 -11.68 4.59 -5.89
N LEU A 237 -12.10 5.80 -6.27
CA LEU A 237 -12.02 6.97 -5.41
C LEU A 237 -12.83 6.78 -4.12
N LEU A 238 -14.10 6.41 -4.25
CA LEU A 238 -15.00 6.22 -3.09
C LEU A 238 -14.42 5.21 -2.10
N GLU A 239 -13.85 4.12 -2.58
CA GLU A 239 -13.16 3.14 -1.72
C GLU A 239 -12.03 3.81 -0.94
N GLY A 240 -11.10 4.50 -1.63
CA GLY A 240 -9.97 5.17 -0.98
C GLY A 240 -10.40 6.17 0.07
N VAL A 241 -11.35 7.05 -0.27
CA VAL A 241 -11.83 8.12 0.61
C VAL A 241 -12.65 7.57 1.79
N SER A 242 -13.36 6.45 1.61
CA SER A 242 -14.17 5.85 2.67
C SER A 242 -13.36 5.44 3.90
N TYR A 243 -12.10 5.04 3.72
CA TYR A 243 -11.22 4.71 4.84
C TYR A 243 -10.95 5.94 5.71
N LEU A 244 -10.65 7.09 5.12
CA LEU A 244 -10.41 8.32 5.87
C LEU A 244 -11.66 8.74 6.65
N PHE A 245 -12.85 8.72 6.03
CA PHE A 245 -14.09 9.03 6.72
C PHE A 245 -14.41 8.06 7.85
N LEU A 246 -14.17 6.76 7.64
CA LEU A 246 -14.37 5.77 8.70
C LEU A 246 -13.46 6.06 9.90
N PHE A 247 -12.17 6.34 9.65
CA PHE A 247 -11.20 6.63 10.71
C PHE A 247 -11.47 7.97 11.38
N SER A 248 -11.86 9.01 10.63
CA SER A 248 -12.30 10.27 11.22
C SER A 248 -13.45 10.05 12.21
N LYS A 249 -14.43 9.21 11.86
CA LYS A 249 -15.52 8.86 12.76
C LYS A 249 -15.08 8.03 13.97
N ILE A 250 -14.15 7.09 13.81
CA ILE A 250 -13.60 6.28 14.91
C ILE A 250 -12.87 7.16 15.93
N TYR A 251 -12.15 8.17 15.46
CA TYR A 251 -11.33 9.06 16.28
C TYR A 251 -12.00 10.41 16.61
N ASP A 252 -13.31 10.54 16.39
CA ASP A 252 -14.10 11.77 16.64
C ASP A 252 -13.42 13.04 16.06
N TYR A 253 -12.88 12.91 14.84
CA TYR A 253 -12.25 14.00 14.11
C TYR A 253 -13.24 14.57 13.09
N ASP A 254 -13.64 15.84 13.29
CA ASP A 254 -14.57 16.60 12.44
C ASP A 254 -13.90 17.29 11.24
#